data_5c864b22c28b828858c98ef388c6711f
#
_entry.id   5c864b22c28b828858c98ef388c6711f
#
_cell.length_a   1.000
_cell.length_b   1.000
_cell.length_c   1.000
_cell.angle_alpha   90.00
_cell.angle_beta   90.00
_cell.angle_gamma   90.00
#
_symmetry.space_group_name_H-M   'P 1'
#
loop_
_entity.id
_entity.type
_entity.pdbx_description
1 polymer ?
#
loop_
_entity_poly.entity_id
_entity_poly.type
_entity_poly.pdbx_seq_one_letter_code
_entity_poly.pdbx_strand_id
1 'polypeptide(L)'
;APDGQGAVMYAKKYSIATNLMLSKLSSNLSRQVRSVMTDKYGGLWFGTKGDGLLHVHDYEGGMDASATTVYSPVGRQDASSYTRWNREFQAYSLKQSRYMDGFWVGSGNPGLFYYSFADKALHCVEDKSADPVIEIHDIYEENDSVLYAVTAGVGFRKLILERKQGEIHLKSQKRY
;
A
#
# COMPACT_ATOMS: atom_id res chain seq x y z
N ALA A 1 -12.14 6.37 -5.89
CA ALA A 1 -11.86 6.93 -7.22
C ALA A 1 -12.74 6.22 -8.24
N PRO A 2 -13.28 6.90 -9.25
CA PRO A 2 -14.05 6.25 -10.31
C PRO A 2 -13.13 5.32 -11.13
N ASP A 3 -13.60 4.12 -11.40
CA ASP A 3 -12.84 3.12 -12.15
C ASP A 3 -12.38 3.68 -13.51
N GLY A 4 -11.09 3.54 -13.79
CA GLY A 4 -10.48 3.90 -15.07
C GLY A 4 -10.20 5.39 -15.30
N GLN A 5 -10.49 6.27 -14.35
CA GLN A 5 -10.34 7.73 -14.54
C GLN A 5 -9.26 8.40 -13.69
N GLY A 6 -8.50 7.63 -12.92
CA GLY A 6 -7.44 8.17 -12.05
C GLY A 6 -7.98 8.65 -10.70
N ALA A 7 -7.25 9.58 -10.08
CA ALA A 7 -7.61 10.15 -8.79
C ALA A 7 -8.04 11.62 -8.94
N VAL A 8 -9.02 12.03 -8.16
CA VAL A 8 -9.45 13.42 -8.06
C VAL A 8 -9.00 13.97 -6.71
N MET A 9 -8.22 15.05 -6.73
CA MET A 9 -7.78 15.76 -5.55
C MET A 9 -8.60 17.05 -5.37
N TYR A 10 -9.08 17.27 -4.16
CA TYR A 10 -9.77 18.49 -3.77
C TYR A 10 -8.81 19.44 -3.04
N ALA A 11 -8.45 20.55 -3.64
CA ALA A 11 -7.63 21.58 -3.00
C ALA A 11 -8.54 22.62 -2.32
N LYS A 12 -8.55 22.63 -0.99
CA LYS A 12 -9.39 23.51 -0.17
C LYS A 12 -9.14 25.02 -0.44
N LYS A 13 -7.94 25.38 -0.87
CA LYS A 13 -7.51 26.76 -1.07
C LYS A 13 -8.12 27.43 -2.31
N TYR A 14 -8.56 26.65 -3.29
CA TYR A 14 -9.01 27.18 -4.58
C TYR A 14 -10.37 26.68 -5.06
N SER A 15 -11.03 25.81 -4.31
CA SER A 15 -12.30 25.16 -4.71
C SER A 15 -12.27 24.53 -6.12
N ILE A 16 -11.07 24.12 -6.57
CA ILE A 16 -10.85 23.53 -7.90
C ILE A 16 -10.56 22.04 -7.72
N ALA A 17 -11.35 21.20 -8.37
CA ALA A 17 -11.03 19.79 -8.49
C ALA A 17 -9.96 19.61 -9.56
N THR A 18 -8.82 19.04 -9.19
CA THR A 18 -7.75 18.68 -10.13
C THR A 18 -7.84 17.21 -10.45
N ASN A 19 -7.93 16.87 -11.72
CA ASN A 19 -7.93 15.49 -12.19
C ASN A 19 -6.49 15.03 -12.44
N LEU A 20 -6.00 14.11 -11.62
CA LEU A 20 -4.74 13.43 -11.82
C LEU A 20 -4.94 12.18 -12.65
N MET A 21 -4.49 12.20 -13.87
CA MET A 21 -4.46 11.03 -14.75
C MET A 21 -3.12 10.29 -14.58
N LEU A 22 -3.11 9.15 -13.92
CA LEU A 22 -1.87 8.36 -13.71
C LEU A 22 -1.20 7.96 -15.03
N SER A 23 -1.98 7.76 -16.09
CA SER A 23 -1.44 7.48 -17.44
C SER A 23 -0.58 8.61 -18.03
N LYS A 24 -0.69 9.84 -17.48
CA LYS A 24 0.21 10.95 -17.87
C LYS A 24 1.54 10.89 -17.14
N LEU A 25 1.60 10.20 -16.00
CA LEU A 25 2.83 10.03 -15.21
C LEU A 25 3.74 8.95 -15.82
N SER A 26 3.14 7.91 -16.39
CA SER A 26 3.83 6.88 -17.17
C SER A 26 2.82 6.17 -18.08
N SER A 27 3.18 5.93 -19.34
CA SER A 27 2.36 5.21 -20.31
C SER A 27 2.07 3.75 -19.93
N ASN A 28 2.90 3.19 -19.04
CA ASN A 28 2.83 1.79 -18.61
C ASN A 28 2.07 1.58 -17.30
N LEU A 29 1.60 2.65 -16.64
CA LEU A 29 0.88 2.54 -15.38
C LEU A 29 -0.59 2.15 -15.61
N SER A 30 -1.09 1.28 -14.73
CA SER A 30 -2.52 1.00 -14.61
C SER A 30 -3.28 2.29 -14.31
N ARG A 31 -4.47 2.41 -14.87
CA ARG A 31 -5.36 3.53 -14.59
C ARG A 31 -6.21 3.33 -13.32
N GLN A 32 -6.00 2.19 -12.62
CA GLN A 32 -6.84 1.84 -11.47
C GLN A 32 -6.14 2.16 -10.16
N VAL A 33 -6.61 3.21 -9.50
CA VAL A 33 -6.27 3.54 -8.12
C VAL A 33 -7.22 2.79 -7.20
N ARG A 34 -6.66 2.13 -6.17
CA ARG A 34 -7.40 1.40 -5.15
C ARG A 34 -7.46 2.17 -3.83
N SER A 35 -6.39 2.85 -3.49
CA SER A 35 -6.25 3.59 -2.24
C SER A 35 -5.42 4.85 -2.41
N VAL A 36 -5.63 5.81 -1.52
CA VAL A 36 -4.87 7.05 -1.47
C VAL A 36 -4.61 7.41 -0.01
N MET A 37 -3.43 7.95 0.26
CA MET A 37 -3.03 8.36 1.59
C MET A 37 -2.04 9.53 1.50
N THR A 38 -2.11 10.46 2.44
CA THR A 38 -1.02 11.40 2.71
C THR A 38 -0.20 10.85 3.87
N ASP A 39 1.12 10.77 3.69
CA ASP A 39 2.00 10.34 4.76
C ASP A 39 2.29 11.47 5.77
N LYS A 40 2.96 11.12 6.88
CA LYS A 40 3.29 12.09 7.94
C LYS A 40 4.30 13.16 7.52
N TYR A 41 4.94 13.01 6.38
CA TYR A 41 5.87 13.98 5.78
C TYR A 41 5.23 14.84 4.69
N GLY A 42 3.92 14.65 4.42
CA GLY A 42 3.17 15.38 3.42
C GLY A 42 3.23 14.79 2.02
N GLY A 43 3.88 13.64 1.82
CA GLY A 43 3.91 12.92 0.56
C GLY A 43 2.55 12.28 0.23
N LEU A 44 2.14 12.35 -1.02
CA LEU A 44 0.89 11.74 -1.49
C LEU A 44 1.17 10.38 -2.12
N TRP A 45 0.50 9.34 -1.60
CA TRP A 45 0.66 7.95 -2.01
C TRP A 45 -0.60 7.41 -2.66
N PHE A 46 -0.41 6.65 -3.73
CA PHE A 46 -1.47 5.92 -4.41
C PHE A 46 -1.17 4.44 -4.42
N GLY A 47 -2.11 3.63 -3.94
CA GLY A 47 -2.12 2.19 -4.14
C GLY A 47 -2.81 1.85 -5.45
N THR A 48 -2.17 1.03 -6.29
CA THR A 48 -2.66 0.69 -7.62
C THR A 48 -3.08 -0.77 -7.72
N LYS A 49 -3.72 -1.11 -8.84
CA LYS A 49 -3.98 -2.48 -9.24
C LYS A 49 -2.88 -2.92 -10.22
N GLY A 50 -1.85 -3.58 -9.70
CA GLY A 50 -0.80 -4.21 -10.50
C GLY A 50 0.47 -3.39 -10.74
N ASP A 51 0.50 -2.09 -10.39
CA ASP A 51 1.66 -1.22 -10.65
C ASP A 51 2.41 -0.80 -9.38
N GLY A 52 2.13 -1.46 -8.24
CA GLY A 52 2.78 -1.14 -6.96
C GLY A 52 2.21 0.11 -6.31
N LEU A 53 3.08 0.87 -5.65
CA LEU A 53 2.78 2.13 -5.00
C LEU A 53 3.38 3.28 -5.78
N LEU A 54 2.59 4.34 -5.99
CA LEU A 54 3.06 5.60 -6.55
C LEU A 54 3.22 6.61 -5.42
N HIS A 55 4.35 7.30 -5.39
CA HIS A 55 4.62 8.38 -4.47
C HIS A 55 4.81 9.69 -5.25
N VAL A 56 4.06 10.71 -4.90
CA VAL A 56 4.19 12.06 -5.45
C VAL A 56 4.72 12.97 -4.37
N HIS A 57 5.94 13.48 -4.56
CA HIS A 57 6.68 14.22 -3.54
C HIS A 57 6.17 15.65 -3.35
N ASP A 58 5.80 16.33 -4.41
CA ASP A 58 5.37 17.74 -4.38
C ASP A 58 4.09 17.91 -5.20
N TYR A 59 2.99 17.46 -4.62
CA TYR A 59 1.70 17.51 -5.31
C TYR A 59 1.05 18.91 -5.25
N GLU A 60 1.50 19.82 -4.38
CA GLU A 60 1.00 21.20 -4.32
C GLU A 60 1.51 22.05 -5.47
N GLY A 61 2.70 21.76 -5.99
CA GLY A 61 3.31 22.42 -7.14
C GLY A 61 2.80 21.93 -8.50
N GLY A 62 1.90 20.97 -8.51
CA GLY A 62 1.47 20.28 -9.71
C GLY A 62 2.16 18.94 -9.87
N MET A 63 1.48 18.01 -10.59
CA MET A 63 2.01 16.65 -10.74
C MET A 63 2.86 16.51 -11.99
N ASP A 64 4.15 16.63 -11.82
CA ASP A 64 5.14 16.29 -12.84
C ASP A 64 5.48 14.79 -12.77
N ALA A 65 5.62 14.15 -13.90
CA ALA A 65 6.01 12.74 -14.01
C ALA A 65 7.38 12.45 -13.37
N SER A 66 8.27 13.44 -13.34
CA SER A 66 9.60 13.34 -12.70
C SER A 66 9.54 13.28 -11.17
N ALA A 67 8.45 13.74 -10.57
CA ALA A 67 8.24 13.74 -9.13
C ALA A 67 7.67 12.42 -8.60
N THR A 68 7.33 11.46 -9.46
CA THR A 68 6.70 10.20 -9.08
C THR A 68 7.70 9.06 -8.98
N THR A 69 7.54 8.24 -7.95
CA THR A 69 8.32 7.03 -7.73
C THR A 69 7.40 5.83 -7.61
N VAL A 70 7.73 4.75 -8.29
CA VAL A 70 7.00 3.49 -8.22
C VAL A 70 7.74 2.55 -7.28
N TYR A 71 7.03 2.03 -6.27
CA TYR A 71 7.56 1.07 -5.31
C TYR A 71 6.96 -0.31 -5.59
N SER A 72 7.83 -1.30 -5.69
CA SER A 72 7.45 -2.72 -5.79
C SER A 72 7.93 -3.46 -4.56
N PRO A 73 7.27 -4.57 -4.15
CA PRO A 73 7.71 -5.36 -3.01
C PRO A 73 9.15 -5.87 -3.16
N VAL A 74 9.95 -5.74 -2.10
CA VAL A 74 11.31 -6.27 -2.01
C VAL A 74 11.26 -7.69 -1.44
N GLY A 75 12.12 -8.60 -1.91
CA GLY A 75 12.39 -9.87 -1.22
C GLY A 75 12.16 -11.17 -1.98
N ARG A 76 11.79 -11.13 -3.26
CA ARG A 76 11.83 -12.31 -4.14
C ARG A 76 12.56 -11.99 -5.42
N GLN A 77 13.81 -12.46 -5.49
CA GLN A 77 14.77 -12.14 -6.57
C GLN A 77 14.68 -13.05 -7.81
N ASP A 78 13.71 -13.95 -7.90
CA ASP A 78 13.52 -14.67 -9.15
C ASP A 78 12.64 -13.88 -10.13
N ALA A 79 13.06 -13.78 -11.37
CA ALA A 79 12.37 -13.02 -12.41
C ALA A 79 10.93 -13.52 -12.68
N SER A 80 10.62 -14.78 -12.35
CA SER A 80 9.29 -15.38 -12.50
C SER A 80 8.36 -14.93 -11.39
N SER A 81 8.87 -14.78 -10.15
CA SER A 81 8.13 -14.24 -9.02
C SER A 81 7.83 -12.76 -9.20
N TYR A 82 8.79 -11.97 -9.72
CA TYR A 82 8.62 -10.53 -9.93
C TYR A 82 7.47 -10.22 -10.89
N THR A 83 7.37 -10.95 -12.02
CA THR A 83 6.30 -10.76 -13.01
C THR A 83 4.93 -11.16 -12.46
N ARG A 84 4.86 -12.20 -11.64
CA ARG A 84 3.65 -12.64 -10.97
C ARG A 84 3.20 -11.62 -9.92
N TRP A 85 4.11 -11.12 -9.10
CA TRP A 85 3.83 -10.13 -8.07
C TRP A 85 3.35 -8.80 -8.64
N ASN A 86 3.96 -8.30 -9.70
CA ASN A 86 3.55 -7.06 -10.34
C ASN A 86 2.13 -7.13 -10.93
N ARG A 87 1.68 -8.30 -11.37
CA ARG A 87 0.31 -8.48 -11.88
C ARG A 87 -0.74 -8.70 -10.78
N GLU A 88 -0.33 -9.31 -9.67
CA GLU A 88 -1.22 -9.70 -8.58
C GLU A 88 -1.20 -8.70 -7.41
N PHE A 89 -0.18 -7.85 -7.31
CA PHE A 89 -0.11 -6.84 -6.27
C PHE A 89 -1.22 -5.79 -6.46
N GLN A 90 -2.12 -5.74 -5.50
CA GLN A 90 -3.23 -4.80 -5.48
C GLN A 90 -3.24 -4.12 -4.12
N ALA A 91 -2.82 -2.86 -4.06
CA ALA A 91 -2.84 -2.10 -2.81
C ALA A 91 -4.25 -1.59 -2.52
N TYR A 92 -5.05 -2.41 -1.84
CA TYR A 92 -6.42 -2.08 -1.47
C TYR A 92 -6.51 -1.01 -0.41
N SER A 93 -5.57 -1.00 0.55
CA SER A 93 -5.56 -0.02 1.63
C SER A 93 -4.14 0.45 1.95
N LEU A 94 -4.04 1.72 2.36
CA LEU A 94 -2.83 2.35 2.87
C LEU A 94 -3.15 2.94 4.24
N LYS A 95 -2.33 2.64 5.25
CA LYS A 95 -2.53 3.11 6.62
C LYS A 95 -1.23 3.60 7.24
N GLN A 96 -1.13 4.92 7.46
CA GLN A 96 -0.01 5.50 8.18
C GLN A 96 0.12 4.85 9.55
N SER A 97 1.31 4.30 9.87
CA SER A 97 1.57 3.76 11.20
C SER A 97 1.72 4.89 12.22
N ARG A 98 1.15 4.67 13.40
CA ARG A 98 1.27 5.57 14.55
C ARG A 98 2.44 5.21 15.45
N TYR A 99 2.96 3.99 15.31
CA TYR A 99 3.97 3.43 16.21
C TYR A 99 5.32 3.19 15.52
N MET A 100 5.34 3.20 14.19
CA MET A 100 6.54 2.96 13.40
C MET A 100 6.76 4.04 12.35
N ASP A 101 8.01 4.16 11.88
CA ASP A 101 8.38 5.09 10.81
C ASP A 101 8.09 4.51 9.43
N GLY A 102 6.79 4.43 9.10
CA GLY A 102 6.32 3.85 7.86
C GLY A 102 4.80 3.76 7.81
N PHE A 103 4.30 2.93 6.91
CA PHE A 103 2.87 2.69 6.78
C PHE A 103 2.57 1.25 6.35
N TRP A 104 1.39 0.79 6.71
CA TRP A 104 0.87 -0.52 6.34
C TRP A 104 0.21 -0.48 4.98
N VAL A 105 0.34 -1.58 4.23
CA VAL A 105 -0.32 -1.78 2.93
C VAL A 105 -1.10 -3.08 2.99
N GLY A 106 -2.41 -2.97 2.83
CA GLY A 106 -3.30 -4.12 2.62
C GLY A 106 -3.36 -4.46 1.14
N SER A 107 -3.10 -5.72 0.80
CA SER A 107 -3.01 -6.19 -0.57
C SER A 107 -3.81 -7.48 -0.80
N GLY A 108 -3.79 -7.98 -2.04
CA GLY A 108 -4.41 -9.23 -2.44
C GLY A 108 -3.74 -10.45 -1.82
N ASN A 109 -2.72 -10.97 -2.47
CA ASN A 109 -1.93 -12.13 -2.02
C ASN A 109 -0.43 -11.92 -2.33
N PRO A 110 0.46 -11.90 -1.29
CA PRO A 110 0.17 -11.87 0.13
C PRO A 110 -0.58 -10.61 0.56
N GLY A 111 -1.31 -10.71 1.71
CA GLY A 111 -2.24 -9.66 2.11
C GLY A 111 -1.58 -8.44 2.76
N LEU A 112 -0.50 -8.62 3.55
CA LEU A 112 0.06 -7.56 4.38
C LEU A 112 1.49 -7.20 3.99
N PHE A 113 1.72 -5.88 3.84
CA PHE A 113 3.05 -5.30 3.66
C PHE A 113 3.25 -4.12 4.60
N TYR A 114 4.51 -3.79 4.83
CA TYR A 114 4.93 -2.60 5.53
C TYR A 114 5.93 -1.82 4.68
N TYR A 115 5.64 -0.54 4.41
CA TYR A 115 6.60 0.37 3.81
C TYR A 115 7.36 1.10 4.91
N SER A 116 8.68 1.03 4.87
CA SER A 116 9.58 1.70 5.81
C SER A 116 10.17 2.95 5.15
N PHE A 117 10.08 4.09 5.85
CA PHE A 117 10.71 5.33 5.37
C PHE A 117 12.23 5.31 5.57
N ALA A 118 12.73 4.51 6.52
CA ALA A 118 14.15 4.45 6.83
C ALA A 118 14.99 3.86 5.68
N ASP A 119 14.53 2.77 5.10
CA ASP A 119 15.20 2.09 3.97
C ASP A 119 14.49 2.31 2.62
N LYS A 120 13.34 3.03 2.65
CA LYS A 120 12.52 3.33 1.47
C LYS A 120 12.09 2.08 0.71
N ALA A 121 11.78 1.01 1.45
CA ALA A 121 11.45 -0.29 0.89
C ALA A 121 10.07 -0.78 1.36
N LEU A 122 9.43 -1.57 0.51
CA LEU A 122 8.17 -2.25 0.80
C LEU A 122 8.46 -3.70 1.15
N HIS A 123 8.25 -4.05 2.43
CA HIS A 123 8.51 -5.38 3.00
C HIS A 123 7.24 -6.20 3.08
N CYS A 124 7.30 -7.46 2.65
CA CYS A 124 6.23 -8.41 2.85
C CYS A 124 6.24 -8.91 4.30
N VAL A 125 5.09 -8.86 4.97
CA VAL A 125 4.90 -9.53 6.25
C VAL A 125 4.50 -10.98 5.94
N GLU A 126 5.46 -11.90 6.07
CA GLU A 126 5.24 -13.30 5.76
C GLU A 126 4.21 -13.94 6.69
N ASP A 127 3.21 -14.56 6.08
CA ASP A 127 2.23 -15.41 6.76
C ASP A 127 2.44 -16.85 6.32
N LYS A 128 3.00 -17.68 7.22
CA LYS A 128 3.26 -19.11 7.01
C LYS A 128 2.14 -20.01 7.53
N SER A 129 1.00 -19.43 7.91
CA SER A 129 -0.15 -20.19 8.40
C SER A 129 -0.83 -20.99 7.28
N ALA A 130 -1.59 -22.01 7.67
CA ALA A 130 -2.37 -22.80 6.72
C ALA A 130 -3.57 -22.01 6.13
N ASP A 131 -3.97 -20.92 6.79
CA ASP A 131 -5.05 -20.03 6.35
C ASP A 131 -4.50 -18.59 6.28
N PRO A 132 -3.71 -18.24 5.24
CA PRO A 132 -3.04 -16.96 5.14
C PRO A 132 -4.03 -15.80 5.04
N VAL A 133 -3.62 -14.65 5.59
CA VAL A 133 -4.39 -13.41 5.47
C VAL A 133 -4.20 -12.84 4.08
N ILE A 134 -5.28 -12.77 3.31
CA ILE A 134 -5.29 -12.24 1.95
C ILE A 134 -6.41 -11.20 1.77
N GLU A 135 -6.36 -10.44 0.70
CA GLU A 135 -7.39 -9.44 0.32
C GLU A 135 -7.74 -8.50 1.46
N ILE A 136 -6.71 -7.82 2.03
CA ILE A 136 -6.89 -6.87 3.12
C ILE A 136 -7.36 -5.52 2.56
N HIS A 137 -8.60 -5.17 2.87
CA HIS A 137 -9.26 -3.95 2.40
C HIS A 137 -9.17 -2.77 3.36
N ASP A 138 -8.93 -3.03 4.65
CA ASP A 138 -8.67 -1.99 5.64
C ASP A 138 -7.84 -2.53 6.80
N ILE A 139 -7.13 -1.62 7.49
CA ILE A 139 -6.22 -1.94 8.59
C ILE A 139 -6.47 -0.96 9.73
N TYR A 140 -6.68 -1.50 10.92
CA TYR A 140 -6.66 -0.75 12.16
C TYR A 140 -5.45 -1.17 13.00
N GLU A 141 -4.64 -0.20 13.40
CA GLU A 141 -3.46 -0.41 14.23
C GLU A 141 -3.82 -0.12 15.69
N GLU A 142 -3.86 -1.18 16.52
CA GLU A 142 -4.14 -1.06 17.95
C GLU A 142 -2.90 -0.57 18.72
N ASN A 143 -1.75 -1.20 18.43
CA ASN A 143 -0.43 -0.84 18.95
C ASN A 143 0.67 -1.31 17.98
N ASP A 144 1.94 -1.27 18.40
CA ASP A 144 3.11 -1.62 17.59
C ASP A 144 3.21 -3.10 17.20
N SER A 145 2.41 -3.94 17.80
CA SER A 145 2.44 -5.40 17.65
C SER A 145 1.07 -6.01 17.30
N VAL A 146 0.00 -5.21 17.30
CA VAL A 146 -1.37 -5.70 17.06
C VAL A 146 -2.06 -4.89 16.00
N LEU A 147 -2.49 -5.59 14.95
CA LEU A 147 -3.34 -5.06 13.88
C LEU A 147 -4.66 -5.79 13.80
N TYR A 148 -5.69 -5.10 13.33
CA TYR A 148 -6.92 -5.72 12.84
C TYR A 148 -7.01 -5.47 11.33
N ALA A 149 -7.15 -6.55 10.56
CA ALA A 149 -7.28 -6.52 9.11
C ALA A 149 -8.71 -6.90 8.70
N VAL A 150 -9.36 -6.04 7.94
CA VAL A 150 -10.65 -6.32 7.30
C VAL A 150 -10.37 -7.02 5.98
N THR A 151 -10.94 -8.19 5.77
CA THR A 151 -10.69 -9.03 4.61
C THR A 151 -11.95 -9.28 3.77
N ALA A 152 -11.79 -9.46 2.46
CA ALA A 152 -12.91 -9.74 1.59
C ALA A 152 -13.54 -11.11 1.92
N GLY A 153 -14.87 -11.13 2.14
CA GLY A 153 -15.66 -12.34 2.27
C GLY A 153 -15.49 -13.18 3.56
N VAL A 154 -14.52 -12.81 4.43
CA VAL A 154 -14.21 -13.61 5.63
C VAL A 154 -14.18 -12.82 6.95
N GLY A 155 -14.74 -11.60 6.95
CA GLY A 155 -14.83 -10.78 8.14
C GLY A 155 -13.53 -10.06 8.47
N PHE A 156 -13.14 -10.04 9.75
CA PHE A 156 -11.89 -9.41 10.15
C PHE A 156 -11.00 -10.37 10.94
N ARG A 157 -9.70 -10.08 10.95
CA ARG A 157 -8.70 -10.84 11.67
C ARG A 157 -7.89 -9.96 12.59
N LYS A 158 -7.63 -10.45 13.80
CA LYS A 158 -6.60 -9.89 14.69
C LYS A 158 -5.27 -10.52 14.35
N LEU A 159 -4.27 -9.70 14.05
CA LEU A 159 -2.92 -10.10 13.70
C LEU A 159 -1.98 -9.71 14.83
N ILE A 160 -1.22 -10.65 15.33
CA ILE A 160 -0.15 -10.42 16.30
C ILE A 160 1.16 -10.46 15.55
N LEU A 161 1.91 -9.37 15.60
CA LEU A 161 3.18 -9.23 14.93
C LEU A 161 4.34 -9.41 15.92
N GLU A 162 5.49 -9.81 15.41
CA GLU A 162 6.76 -9.83 16.13
C GLU A 162 7.88 -9.27 15.26
N ARG A 163 8.89 -8.70 15.90
CA ARG A 163 10.09 -8.21 15.20
C ARG A 163 11.25 -9.15 15.49
N LYS A 164 11.87 -9.63 14.41
CA LYS A 164 13.05 -10.48 14.47
C LYS A 164 14.10 -9.97 13.51
N GLN A 165 15.29 -9.65 14.00
CA GLN A 165 16.43 -9.19 13.19
C GLN A 165 16.11 -7.97 12.31
N GLY A 166 15.21 -7.08 12.78
CA GLY A 166 14.77 -5.90 12.03
C GLY A 166 13.60 -6.13 11.09
N GLU A 167 13.18 -7.37 10.86
CA GLU A 167 12.04 -7.73 10.02
C GLU A 167 10.76 -7.91 10.84
N ILE A 168 9.62 -7.67 10.20
CA ILE A 168 8.29 -7.84 10.79
C ILE A 168 7.72 -9.17 10.33
N HIS A 169 7.33 -10.01 11.27
CA HIS A 169 6.73 -11.32 11.01
C HIS A 169 5.35 -11.43 11.66
N LEU A 170 4.46 -12.20 11.02
CA LEU A 170 3.21 -12.60 11.64
C LEU A 170 3.49 -13.73 12.64
N LYS A 171 3.28 -13.46 13.93
CA LYS A 171 3.43 -14.43 15.01
C LYS A 171 2.21 -15.33 15.13
N SER A 172 1.03 -14.74 15.08
CA SER A 172 -0.24 -15.46 15.15
C SER A 172 -1.40 -14.60 14.63
N GLN A 173 -2.51 -15.27 14.30
CA GLN A 173 -3.73 -14.59 13.88
C GLN A 173 -4.97 -15.24 14.48
N LYS A 174 -6.05 -14.48 14.61
CA LYS A 174 -7.37 -14.97 15.01
C LYS A 174 -8.44 -14.35 14.14
N ARG A 175 -9.30 -15.17 13.57
CA ARG A 175 -10.49 -14.78 12.79
C ARG A 175 -11.69 -14.53 13.71
N TYR A 176 -12.51 -13.54 13.35
CA TYR A 176 -13.76 -13.19 14.02
C TYR A 176 -14.92 -13.16 13.03
#